data_42ec761d6e479c9226dce0ccdbee3d24
#
_entry.id   42ec761d6e479c9226dce0ccdbee3d24
#
_cell.length_a   1.000
_cell.length_b   1.000
_cell.length_c   1.000
_cell.angle_alpha   90.00
_cell.angle_beta   90.00
_cell.angle_gamma   90.00
#
_symmetry.space_group_name_H-M   'P 1'
#
loop_
_entity.id
_entity.type
_entity.pdbx_description
1 polymer ?
#
loop_
_entity_poly.entity_id
_entity_poly.type
_entity_poly.pdbx_seq_one_letter_code
_entity_poly.pdbx_strand_id
1 'polypeptide(L)'
;MDFKPSTDDPRVSLQGMRVLEAFMLDVYKEIAGADVARFSRLPSGTLYPILLRFESAGWLSSRWEEIDPKHAGRPRRRLYRLTPTGAVRAQTIFSEFHGLVPV
;
A
#
# COMPACT_ATOMS: atom_id res chain seq x y z
N MET A 1 -7.38 -28.81 -9.90
CA MET A 1 -7.45 -28.21 -8.56
C MET A 1 -7.94 -26.79 -8.68
N ASP A 2 -9.09 -26.52 -8.10
CA ASP A 2 -9.69 -25.20 -8.24
C ASP A 2 -9.00 -24.22 -7.32
N PHE A 3 -8.41 -23.20 -7.91
CA PHE A 3 -7.85 -22.10 -7.15
C PHE A 3 -9.00 -21.26 -6.58
N LYS A 4 -9.10 -21.23 -5.27
CA LYS A 4 -10.02 -20.33 -4.60
C LYS A 4 -9.21 -19.18 -4.01
N PRO A 5 -9.50 -17.93 -4.41
CA PRO A 5 -8.85 -16.80 -3.76
C PRO A 5 -9.18 -16.82 -2.28
N SER A 6 -8.22 -16.44 -1.46
CA SER A 6 -8.45 -16.34 -0.02
C SER A 6 -9.58 -15.37 0.24
N THR A 7 -10.53 -15.76 1.11
CA THR A 7 -11.60 -14.85 1.54
C THR A 7 -11.07 -13.68 2.35
N ASP A 8 -9.82 -13.80 2.85
CA ASP A 8 -9.15 -12.76 3.62
C ASP A 8 -8.45 -11.72 2.74
N ASP A 9 -8.25 -12.02 1.45
CA ASP A 9 -7.65 -11.05 0.54
C ASP A 9 -8.64 -9.92 0.23
N PRO A 10 -8.24 -8.67 0.37
CA PRO A 10 -9.11 -7.54 0.05
C PRO A 10 -9.36 -7.45 -1.45
N ARG A 11 -10.55 -7.02 -1.81
CA ARG A 11 -10.81 -6.58 -3.18
C ARG A 11 -10.10 -5.25 -3.40
N VAL A 12 -9.46 -5.13 -4.55
CA VAL A 12 -8.68 -3.95 -4.87
C VAL A 12 -9.44 -3.07 -5.86
N SER A 13 -9.89 -1.93 -5.38
CA SER A 13 -10.51 -0.88 -6.21
C SER A 13 -9.44 -0.12 -6.98
N LEU A 14 -9.86 0.75 -7.90
CA LEU A 14 -8.92 1.66 -8.57
C LEU A 14 -8.16 2.52 -7.57
N GLN A 15 -8.81 2.96 -6.51
CA GLN A 15 -8.17 3.73 -5.44
C GLN A 15 -7.09 2.89 -4.74
N GLY A 16 -7.40 1.62 -4.45
CA GLY A 16 -6.43 0.70 -3.87
C GLY A 16 -5.25 0.45 -4.79
N MET A 17 -5.49 0.35 -6.11
CA MET A 17 -4.42 0.22 -7.09
C MET A 17 -3.50 1.44 -7.10
N ARG A 18 -4.06 2.64 -6.96
CA ARG A 18 -3.25 3.87 -6.87
C ARG A 18 -2.35 3.85 -5.64
N VAL A 19 -2.84 3.32 -4.53
CA VAL A 19 -2.04 3.15 -3.31
C VAL A 19 -0.91 2.15 -3.54
N LEU A 20 -1.21 0.98 -4.11
CA LEU A 20 -0.20 -0.04 -4.40
C LEU A 20 0.85 0.47 -5.38
N GLU A 21 0.45 1.28 -6.35
CA GLU A 21 1.38 1.87 -7.31
C GLU A 21 2.46 2.70 -6.62
N ALA A 22 2.11 3.44 -5.57
CA ALA A 22 3.08 4.21 -4.81
C ALA A 22 4.21 3.32 -4.27
N PHE A 23 3.86 2.12 -3.82
CA PHE A 23 4.82 1.17 -3.27
C PHE A 23 5.58 0.38 -4.33
N MET A 24 5.00 0.24 -5.52
CA MET A 24 5.63 -0.51 -6.61
C MET A 24 6.75 0.25 -7.31
N LEU A 25 6.84 1.56 -7.12
CA LEU A 25 7.93 2.37 -7.69
C LEU A 25 9.29 1.95 -7.11
N ASP A 26 9.31 1.58 -5.85
CA ASP A 26 10.48 1.01 -5.19
C ASP A 26 9.97 0.11 -4.06
N VAL A 27 9.96 -1.20 -4.32
CA VAL A 27 9.34 -2.17 -3.41
C VAL A 27 10.05 -2.30 -2.07
N TYR A 28 11.27 -1.82 -1.96
CA TYR A 28 12.03 -1.88 -0.71
C TYR A 28 11.93 -0.60 0.11
N LYS A 29 11.34 0.44 -0.43
CA LYS A 29 11.31 1.74 0.21
C LYS A 29 10.17 1.84 1.21
N GLU A 30 10.48 2.40 2.37
CA GLU A 30 9.46 2.81 3.33
C GLU A 30 8.90 4.16 2.92
N ILE A 31 7.58 4.31 2.97
CA ILE A 31 6.90 5.54 2.56
C ILE A 31 5.97 5.98 3.69
N ALA A 32 6.06 7.25 4.08
CA ALA A 32 5.13 7.82 5.05
C ALA A 32 3.72 7.89 4.47
N GLY A 33 2.71 7.68 5.32
CA GLY A 33 1.32 7.75 4.89
C GLY A 33 0.97 9.05 4.17
N ALA A 34 1.51 10.18 4.65
CA ALA A 34 1.28 11.47 4.00
C ALA A 34 1.84 11.52 2.56
N ASP A 35 2.96 10.84 2.31
CA ASP A 35 3.54 10.79 0.97
C ASP A 35 2.74 9.85 0.07
N VAL A 36 2.21 8.75 0.61
CA VAL A 36 1.30 7.88 -0.13
C VAL A 36 0.03 8.66 -0.52
N ALA A 37 -0.49 9.47 0.39
CA ALA A 37 -1.67 10.30 0.12
C ALA A 37 -1.40 11.26 -1.04
N ARG A 38 -0.25 11.92 -1.04
CA ARG A 38 0.14 12.84 -2.13
C ARG A 38 0.27 12.12 -3.46
N PHE A 39 0.97 11.00 -3.48
CA PHE A 39 1.17 10.23 -4.71
C PHE A 39 -0.15 9.72 -5.28
N SER A 40 -0.98 9.13 -4.43
CA SER A 40 -2.26 8.53 -4.85
C SER A 40 -3.36 9.57 -5.09
N ARG A 41 -3.16 10.81 -4.63
CA ARG A 41 -4.14 11.89 -4.69
C ARG A 41 -5.44 11.52 -3.98
N LEU A 42 -5.33 10.80 -2.88
CA LEU A 42 -6.46 10.40 -2.06
C LEU A 42 -6.47 11.21 -0.77
N PRO A 43 -7.65 11.68 -0.35
CA PRO A 43 -7.77 12.29 0.97
C PRO A 43 -7.51 11.25 2.06
N SER A 44 -7.06 11.71 3.22
CA SER A 44 -6.69 10.82 4.32
C SER A 44 -7.83 9.90 4.75
N GLY A 45 -9.07 10.40 4.75
CA GLY A 45 -10.24 9.59 5.09
C GLY A 45 -10.50 8.41 4.16
N THR A 46 -10.02 8.49 2.93
CA THR A 46 -10.08 7.39 1.95
C THR A 46 -8.83 6.52 2.03
N LEU A 47 -7.66 7.14 2.20
CA LEU A 47 -6.38 6.44 2.17
C LEU A 47 -6.19 5.51 3.36
N TYR A 48 -6.37 6.01 4.59
CA TYR A 48 -6.00 5.23 5.77
C TYR A 48 -6.81 3.95 5.94
N PRO A 49 -8.10 3.90 5.61
CA PRO A 49 -8.82 2.61 5.57
C PRO A 49 -8.23 1.61 4.59
N ILE A 50 -7.73 2.08 3.44
CA ILE A 50 -7.07 1.23 2.44
C ILE A 50 -5.76 0.67 3.00
N LEU A 51 -4.94 1.55 3.58
CA LEU A 51 -3.67 1.13 4.20
C LEU A 51 -3.90 0.10 5.30
N LEU A 52 -4.90 0.32 6.15
CA LEU A 52 -5.25 -0.61 7.22
C LEU A 52 -5.66 -1.96 6.66
N ARG A 53 -6.46 -1.97 5.60
CA ARG A 53 -6.92 -3.20 4.96
C ARG A 53 -5.76 -3.99 4.37
N PHE A 54 -4.84 -3.32 3.70
CA PHE A 54 -3.67 -3.96 3.12
C PHE A 54 -2.71 -4.47 4.20
N GLU A 55 -2.56 -3.71 5.28
CA GLU A 55 -1.74 -4.16 6.41
C GLU A 55 -2.35 -5.38 7.08
N SER A 56 -3.67 -5.38 7.30
CA SER A 56 -4.39 -6.51 7.88
C SER A 56 -4.30 -7.76 7.02
N ALA A 57 -4.24 -7.60 5.70
CA ALA A 57 -4.06 -8.71 4.76
C ALA A 57 -2.61 -9.21 4.69
N GLY A 58 -1.68 -8.54 5.36
CA GLY A 58 -0.26 -8.88 5.31
C GLY A 58 0.45 -8.39 4.06
N TRP A 59 -0.14 -7.45 3.33
CA TRP A 59 0.47 -6.89 2.12
C TRP A 59 1.39 -5.71 2.42
N LEU A 60 1.11 -4.99 3.51
CA LEU A 60 1.93 -3.90 4.01
C LEU A 60 2.36 -4.21 5.43
N SER A 61 3.53 -3.74 5.79
CA SER A 61 3.95 -3.61 7.18
C SER A 61 4.16 -2.14 7.50
N SER A 62 4.05 -1.77 8.76
CA SER A 62 4.24 -0.40 9.16
C SER A 62 4.95 -0.30 10.50
N ARG A 63 5.59 0.83 10.71
CA ARG A 63 6.25 1.17 11.97
C ARG A 63 6.26 2.68 12.17
N TRP A 64 6.44 3.10 13.41
CA TRP A 64 6.67 4.49 13.71
C TRP A 64 8.13 4.86 13.47
N GLU A 65 8.38 6.08 13.00
CA GLU A 65 9.73 6.60 12.91
C GLU A 65 10.42 6.59 14.26
N GLU A 66 11.71 6.26 14.27
CA GLU A 66 12.56 6.34 15.45
C GLU A 66 13.23 7.72 15.49
N ILE A 67 12.44 8.74 15.81
CA ILE A 67 12.92 10.11 15.94
C ILE A 67 12.48 10.70 17.28
N ASP A 68 13.21 11.71 17.74
CA ASP A 68 12.76 12.56 18.83
C ASP A 68 11.93 13.69 18.23
N PRO A 69 10.60 13.74 18.48
CA PRO A 69 9.76 14.79 17.90
C PRO A 69 10.20 16.20 18.25
N LYS A 70 10.74 16.40 19.45
CA LYS A 70 11.25 17.73 19.87
C LYS A 70 12.43 18.16 19.03
N HIS A 71 13.39 17.26 18.80
CA HIS A 71 14.57 17.55 17.98
C HIS A 71 14.22 17.72 16.52
N ALA A 72 13.32 16.86 16.01
CA ALA A 72 12.91 16.91 14.62
C ALA A 72 11.98 18.09 14.31
N GLY A 73 11.37 18.69 15.34
CA GLY A 73 10.42 19.79 15.15
C GLY A 73 9.11 19.35 14.50
N ARG A 74 8.79 18.08 14.55
CA ARG A 74 7.56 17.51 13.97
C ARG A 74 7.21 16.20 14.66
N PRO A 75 5.93 15.76 14.58
CA PRO A 75 5.53 14.45 15.09
C PRO A 75 6.21 13.30 14.35
N ARG A 76 6.27 12.13 15.01
CA ARG A 76 6.67 10.90 14.36
C ARG A 76 5.68 10.57 13.26
N ARG A 77 6.20 10.02 12.14
CA ARG A 77 5.38 9.57 11.03
C ARG A 77 5.27 8.06 11.06
N ARG A 78 4.12 7.56 10.58
CA ARG A 78 3.94 6.13 10.33
C ARG A 78 4.50 5.80 8.95
N LEU A 79 5.42 4.85 8.91
CA LEU A 79 6.08 4.42 7.67
C LEU A 79 5.52 3.07 7.26
N TYR A 80 5.22 2.94 5.98
CA TYR A 80 4.66 1.73 5.38
C TYR A 80 5.60 1.17 4.34
N ARG A 81 5.60 -0.15 4.20
CA ARG A 81 6.41 -0.85 3.20
C ARG A 81 5.66 -2.10 2.73
N LEU A 82 5.84 -2.44 1.43
CA LEU A 82 5.35 -3.73 0.93
C LEU A 82 6.07 -4.87 1.62
N THR A 83 5.29 -5.89 2.01
CA THR A 83 5.85 -7.19 2.38
C THR A 83 6.15 -7.99 1.11
N PRO A 84 6.92 -9.08 1.19
CA PRO A 84 7.09 -9.97 0.03
C PRO A 84 5.75 -10.47 -0.52
N THR A 85 4.82 -10.82 0.33
CA THR A 85 3.46 -11.22 -0.08
C THR A 85 2.76 -10.08 -0.81
N GLY A 86 2.84 -8.86 -0.27
CA GLY A 86 2.23 -7.68 -0.90
C GLY A 86 2.82 -7.37 -2.25
N ALA A 87 4.13 -7.52 -2.41
CA ALA A 87 4.79 -7.28 -3.70
C ALA A 87 4.30 -8.26 -4.76
N VAL A 88 4.18 -9.54 -4.42
CA VAL A 88 3.67 -10.56 -5.34
C VAL A 88 2.22 -10.28 -5.71
N ARG A 89 1.38 -9.97 -4.72
CA ARG A 89 -0.03 -9.66 -4.96
C ARG A 89 -0.22 -8.43 -5.83
N ALA A 90 0.54 -7.37 -5.56
CA ALA A 90 0.48 -6.14 -6.34
C ALA A 90 0.88 -6.40 -7.80
N GLN A 91 1.95 -7.16 -8.00
CA GLN A 91 2.40 -7.51 -9.35
C GLN A 91 1.33 -8.29 -10.12
N THR A 92 0.69 -9.26 -9.47
CA THR A 92 -0.39 -10.03 -10.09
C THR A 92 -1.57 -9.15 -10.46
N ILE A 93 -1.98 -8.26 -9.55
CA ILE A 93 -3.10 -7.34 -9.78
C ILE A 93 -2.82 -6.43 -10.97
N PHE A 94 -1.63 -5.83 -11.04
CA PHE A 94 -1.27 -4.95 -12.14
C PHE A 94 -1.15 -5.70 -13.46
N SER A 95 -0.64 -6.93 -13.46
CA SER A 95 -0.57 -7.75 -14.65
C SER A 95 -1.97 -8.07 -15.20
N GLU A 96 -2.88 -8.44 -14.33
CA GLU A 96 -4.28 -8.72 -14.71
C GLU A 96 -4.96 -7.47 -15.25
N PHE A 97 -4.76 -6.32 -14.59
CA PHE A 97 -5.33 -5.05 -15.04
C PHE A 97 -4.83 -4.67 -16.43
N HIS A 98 -3.53 -4.77 -16.68
CA HIS A 98 -2.96 -4.47 -18.00
C HIS A 98 -3.44 -5.44 -19.06
N GLY A 99 -3.71 -6.69 -18.71
CA GLY A 99 -4.29 -7.68 -19.62
C GLY A 99 -5.72 -7.37 -20.01
N LEU A 100 -6.44 -6.57 -19.24
CA LEU A 100 -7.82 -6.18 -19.48
C LEU A 100 -7.94 -4.89 -20.29
N VAL A 101 -6.88 -4.09 -20.37
CA VAL A 101 -6.88 -2.82 -21.09
C VAL A 101 -6.48 -3.05 -22.53
N PRO A 102 -7.31 -2.70 -23.52
CA PRO A 102 -6.92 -2.81 -24.93
C PRO A 102 -5.70 -1.94 -25.21
N VAL A 103 -4.77 -2.51 -25.91
CA VAL A 103 -3.55 -1.80 -26.30
C VAL A 103 -3.81 -0.94 -27.51
#